data_3a1c518e528ed6041d088ee6da7cea0b
#
_entry.id   3a1c518e528ed6041d088ee6da7cea0b
#
_cell.length_a   1.000
_cell.length_b   1.000
_cell.length_c   1.000
_cell.angle_alpha   90.00
_cell.angle_beta   90.00
_cell.angle_gamma   90.00
#
_symmetry.space_group_name_H-M   'P 1'
#
loop_
_entity.id
_entity.type
_entity.pdbx_description
1 polymer ?
#
loop_
_entity_poly.entity_id
_entity_poly.type
_entity_poly.pdbx_seq_one_letter_code
_entity_poly.pdbx_strand_id
1 'polypeptide(L)'
;HRRTRPIIGVQNHVLCDIIQLQNFIQATRDSGYTSVAQALAEIIDNSIEAGATWINIQINKDAKSFEIAVLDNGCAMSPKELMHALRFGGTDRFNSRKQFGRYGMGLPNSSLSQCKRLEVFTWKNRTHTYWNYLDVDEIISCVYKRISNSRRRVLPKDFNETVDQQGTLVL
;
A
#
# COMPACT_ATOMS: atom_id res chain seq x y z
N HIS A 1 -62.14 20.74 11.36
CA HIS A 1 -61.21 19.87 12.12
C HIS A 1 -60.11 19.37 11.19
N ARG A 2 -58.93 20.03 11.22
CA ARG A 2 -57.72 19.54 10.57
C ARG A 2 -57.05 18.50 11.50
N ARG A 3 -57.01 17.25 11.09
CA ARG A 3 -56.23 16.22 11.79
C ARG A 3 -54.74 16.44 11.47
N THR A 4 -53.97 16.86 12.44
CA THR A 4 -52.50 16.86 12.43
C THR A 4 -52.04 15.40 12.45
N ARG A 5 -51.29 14.98 11.40
CA ARG A 5 -50.59 13.68 11.40
C ARG A 5 -49.43 13.75 12.38
N PRO A 6 -49.21 12.71 13.19
CA PRO A 6 -48.04 12.67 14.08
C PRO A 6 -46.77 12.62 13.23
N ILE A 7 -45.78 13.46 13.62
CA ILE A 7 -44.44 13.41 13.06
C ILE A 7 -43.83 12.09 13.53
N ILE A 8 -43.55 11.20 12.54
CA ILE A 8 -42.84 9.93 12.78
C ILE A 8 -41.46 10.31 13.33
N GLY A 9 -41.18 9.87 14.55
CA GLY A 9 -39.92 10.13 15.23
C GLY A 9 -38.73 9.70 14.37
N VAL A 10 -37.72 10.57 14.31
CA VAL A 10 -36.42 10.25 13.73
C VAL A 10 -35.85 9.09 14.54
N GLN A 11 -35.90 7.87 13.97
CA GLN A 11 -35.16 6.76 14.56
C GLN A 11 -33.68 7.12 14.45
N ASN A 12 -33.02 7.27 15.58
CA ASN A 12 -31.56 7.36 15.64
C ASN A 12 -30.98 6.03 15.14
N HIS A 13 -30.71 5.97 13.84
CA HIS A 13 -29.96 4.85 13.27
C HIS A 13 -28.54 4.91 13.86
N VAL A 14 -28.22 3.94 14.70
CA VAL A 14 -26.83 3.69 15.10
C VAL A 14 -26.09 3.21 13.85
N LEU A 15 -25.27 4.08 13.28
CA LEU A 15 -24.41 3.69 12.16
C LEU A 15 -23.22 2.91 12.72
N CYS A 16 -22.99 1.73 12.18
CA CYS A 16 -21.85 0.88 12.48
C CYS A 16 -21.01 0.75 11.22
N ASP A 17 -19.70 0.87 11.36
CA ASP A 17 -18.78 0.63 10.25
C ASP A 17 -18.85 -0.85 9.84
N ILE A 18 -18.98 -1.10 8.53
CA ILE A 18 -19.00 -2.46 7.98
C ILE A 18 -17.66 -3.16 8.22
N ILE A 19 -16.57 -2.40 8.22
CA ILE A 19 -15.22 -2.89 8.44
C ILE A 19 -14.57 -2.10 9.57
N GLN A 20 -14.15 -2.81 10.60
CA GLN A 20 -13.25 -2.28 11.61
C GLN A 20 -11.82 -2.45 11.12
N LEU A 21 -11.17 -1.35 10.78
CA LEU A 21 -9.86 -1.35 10.11
C LEU A 21 -8.80 -2.10 10.91
N GLN A 22 -8.79 -1.97 12.23
CA GLN A 22 -7.84 -2.65 13.13
C GLN A 22 -7.97 -4.17 13.03
N ASN A 23 -9.20 -4.68 13.12
CA ASN A 23 -9.49 -6.11 13.03
C ASN A 23 -9.18 -6.65 11.63
N PHE A 24 -9.47 -5.85 10.59
CA PHE A 24 -9.14 -6.21 9.22
C PHE A 24 -7.63 -6.34 9.00
N ILE A 25 -6.84 -5.39 9.48
CA ILE A 25 -5.37 -5.45 9.38
C ILE A 25 -4.83 -6.66 10.16
N GLN A 26 -5.34 -6.92 11.36
CA GLN A 26 -4.92 -8.09 12.13
C GLN A 26 -5.26 -9.38 11.41
N ALA A 27 -6.48 -9.54 10.92
CA ALA A 27 -6.90 -10.70 10.14
C ALA A 27 -6.06 -10.89 8.86
N THR A 28 -5.70 -9.79 8.19
CA THR A 28 -4.80 -9.81 7.02
C THR A 28 -3.42 -10.34 7.39
N ARG A 29 -2.88 -9.97 8.54
CA ARG A 29 -1.59 -10.47 9.03
C ARG A 29 -1.64 -11.93 9.41
N ASP A 30 -2.74 -12.38 10.04
CA ASP A 30 -2.90 -13.75 10.53
C ASP A 30 -3.22 -14.75 9.39
N SER A 31 -3.92 -14.32 8.36
CA SER A 31 -4.37 -15.15 7.24
C SER A 31 -3.73 -14.83 5.89
N GLY A 32 -2.81 -13.87 5.85
CA GLY A 32 -2.14 -13.41 4.64
C GLY A 32 -1.10 -14.37 4.10
N TYR A 33 -0.08 -13.82 3.44
CA TYR A 33 1.00 -14.63 2.86
C TYR A 33 1.75 -15.40 3.95
N THR A 34 1.91 -16.71 3.75
CA THR A 34 2.54 -17.60 4.73
C THR A 34 4.05 -17.55 4.74
N SER A 35 4.66 -16.91 3.73
CA SER A 35 6.11 -16.76 3.63
C SER A 35 6.52 -15.43 3.02
N VAL A 36 7.69 -14.95 3.41
CA VAL A 36 8.34 -13.76 2.83
C VAL A 36 8.57 -13.94 1.33
N ALA A 37 8.91 -15.15 0.87
CA ALA A 37 9.12 -15.42 -0.55
C ALA A 37 7.84 -15.20 -1.38
N GLN A 38 6.68 -15.63 -0.89
CA GLN A 38 5.41 -15.38 -1.56
C GLN A 38 5.05 -13.89 -1.57
N ALA A 39 5.30 -13.19 -0.47
CA ALA A 39 5.07 -11.75 -0.38
C ALA A 39 5.98 -10.98 -1.34
N LEU A 40 7.25 -11.38 -1.47
CA LEU A 40 8.19 -10.80 -2.43
C LEU A 40 7.78 -11.07 -3.89
N ALA A 41 7.26 -12.25 -4.19
CA ALA A 41 6.79 -12.59 -5.54
C ALA A 41 5.74 -11.59 -6.04
N GLU A 42 4.80 -11.17 -5.19
CA GLU A 42 3.81 -10.14 -5.53
C GLU A 42 4.47 -8.78 -5.87
N ILE A 43 5.50 -8.40 -5.13
CA ILE A 43 6.21 -7.13 -5.38
C ILE A 43 7.00 -7.23 -6.69
N ILE A 44 7.64 -8.37 -6.95
CA ILE A 44 8.36 -8.66 -8.20
C ILE A 44 7.39 -8.64 -9.38
N ASP A 45 6.23 -9.28 -9.27
CA ASP A 45 5.20 -9.28 -10.30
C ASP A 45 4.72 -7.87 -10.63
N ASN A 46 4.53 -7.01 -9.62
CA ASN A 46 4.20 -5.60 -9.83
C ASN A 46 5.31 -4.85 -10.59
N SER A 47 6.58 -5.13 -10.31
CA SER A 47 7.71 -4.54 -11.03
C SER A 47 7.77 -5.01 -12.49
N ILE A 48 7.50 -6.31 -12.75
CA ILE A 48 7.41 -6.87 -14.10
C ILE A 48 6.24 -6.23 -14.87
N GLU A 49 5.08 -6.08 -14.24
CA GLU A 49 3.92 -5.40 -14.84
C GLU A 49 4.21 -3.92 -15.17
N ALA A 50 5.04 -3.26 -14.35
CA ALA A 50 5.51 -1.90 -14.59
C ALA A 50 6.56 -1.84 -15.74
N GLY A 51 6.90 -2.97 -16.35
CA GLY A 51 7.87 -3.05 -17.45
C GLY A 51 9.32 -2.86 -17.00
N ALA A 52 9.63 -3.23 -15.76
CA ALA A 52 11.01 -3.18 -15.28
C ALA A 52 11.90 -4.12 -16.10
N THR A 53 13.09 -3.65 -16.46
CA THR A 53 14.13 -4.45 -17.14
C THR A 53 15.14 -5.03 -16.16
N TRP A 54 15.17 -4.52 -14.93
CA TRP A 54 15.91 -5.10 -13.82
C TRP A 54 15.17 -4.85 -12.48
N ILE A 55 15.38 -5.75 -11.55
CA ILE A 55 14.88 -5.67 -10.18
C ILE A 55 16.04 -6.05 -9.25
N ASN A 56 16.32 -5.20 -8.28
CA ASN A 56 17.34 -5.44 -7.25
C ASN A 56 16.65 -5.67 -5.90
N ILE A 57 16.97 -6.78 -5.24
CA ILE A 57 16.46 -7.11 -3.92
C ILE A 57 17.63 -7.05 -2.94
N GLN A 58 17.51 -6.20 -1.94
CA GLN A 58 18.48 -6.09 -0.85
C GLN A 58 17.85 -6.52 0.46
N ILE A 59 18.58 -7.28 1.23
CA ILE A 59 18.16 -7.74 2.56
C ILE A 59 19.18 -7.23 3.57
N ASN A 60 18.75 -6.30 4.40
CA ASN A 60 19.54 -5.72 5.47
C ASN A 60 19.08 -6.30 6.80
N LYS A 61 20.02 -6.86 7.54
CA LYS A 61 19.76 -7.42 8.87
C LYS A 61 20.81 -6.91 9.84
N ASP A 62 20.36 -6.27 10.88
CA ASP A 62 21.17 -5.94 12.03
C ASP A 62 20.63 -6.63 13.30
N ALA A 63 21.18 -6.30 14.47
CA ALA A 63 20.78 -6.92 15.74
C ALA A 63 19.32 -6.61 16.16
N LYS A 64 18.69 -5.58 15.57
CA LYS A 64 17.39 -5.04 16.00
C LYS A 64 16.39 -4.91 14.87
N SER A 65 16.83 -4.91 13.62
CA SER A 65 16.00 -4.67 12.45
C SER A 65 16.25 -5.69 11.34
N PHE A 66 15.20 -5.96 10.59
CA PHE A 66 15.23 -6.72 9.36
C PHE A 66 14.46 -5.91 8.32
N GLU A 67 15.15 -5.53 7.27
CA GLU A 67 14.58 -4.73 6.18
C GLU A 67 14.80 -5.43 4.85
N ILE A 68 13.78 -5.43 4.02
CA ILE A 68 13.87 -5.88 2.64
C ILE A 68 13.54 -4.70 1.74
N ALA A 69 14.45 -4.42 0.82
CA ALA A 69 14.28 -3.40 -0.21
C ALA A 69 14.12 -4.07 -1.58
N VAL A 70 13.08 -3.71 -2.31
CA VAL A 70 12.87 -4.10 -3.70
C VAL A 70 12.91 -2.85 -4.56
N LEU A 71 13.94 -2.72 -5.38
CA LEU A 71 14.20 -1.60 -6.26
C LEU A 71 14.04 -2.03 -7.72
N ASP A 72 13.27 -1.29 -8.50
CA ASP A 72 13.07 -1.54 -9.93
C ASP A 72 13.22 -0.27 -10.77
N ASN A 73 13.38 -0.44 -12.08
CA ASN A 73 13.40 0.64 -13.06
C ASN A 73 12.15 0.67 -13.95
N GLY A 74 11.05 0.13 -13.48
CA GLY A 74 9.79 0.11 -14.18
C GLY A 74 9.13 1.50 -14.28
N CYS A 75 7.95 1.54 -14.86
CA CYS A 75 7.16 2.76 -15.00
C CYS A 75 6.79 3.30 -13.62
N ALA A 76 7.19 4.53 -13.34
CA ALA A 76 6.91 5.19 -12.08
C ALA A 76 5.42 5.56 -11.93
N MET A 77 4.95 5.58 -10.70
CA MET A 77 3.61 6.00 -10.32
C MET A 77 3.52 7.53 -10.17
N SER A 78 2.39 8.10 -10.53
CA SER A 78 2.01 9.44 -10.09
C SER A 78 1.67 9.44 -8.59
N PRO A 79 1.63 10.62 -7.92
CA PRO A 79 1.23 10.70 -6.51
C PRO A 79 -0.11 10.06 -6.19
N LYS A 80 -1.07 10.16 -7.12
CA LYS A 80 -2.40 9.56 -6.99
C LYS A 80 -2.36 8.04 -7.14
N GLU A 81 -1.61 7.53 -8.12
CA GLU A 81 -1.41 6.09 -8.31
C GLU A 81 -0.72 5.47 -7.12
N LEU A 82 0.33 6.11 -6.57
CA LEU A 82 1.01 5.66 -5.37
C LEU A 82 0.06 5.57 -4.16
N MET A 83 -0.80 6.57 -3.96
CA MET A 83 -1.82 6.53 -2.91
C MET A 83 -2.80 5.38 -3.12
N HIS A 84 -3.20 5.11 -4.36
CA HIS A 84 -4.11 4.00 -4.69
C HIS A 84 -3.44 2.62 -4.54
N ALA A 85 -2.15 2.52 -4.85
CA ALA A 85 -1.38 1.28 -4.71
C ALA A 85 -1.30 0.78 -3.25
N LEU A 86 -1.39 1.70 -2.29
CA LEU A 86 -1.39 1.38 -0.86
C LEU A 86 -2.79 1.07 -0.27
N ARG A 87 -3.86 1.20 -1.06
CA ARG A 87 -5.22 0.91 -0.60
C ARG A 87 -5.54 -0.56 -0.73
N PHE A 88 -6.18 -1.12 0.26
CA PHE A 88 -6.84 -2.43 0.12
C PHE A 88 -8.04 -2.30 -0.83
N GLY A 89 -8.05 -3.09 -1.89
CA GLY A 89 -9.09 -3.03 -2.94
C GLY A 89 -9.03 -1.77 -3.83
N GLY A 90 -7.89 -1.09 -3.88
CA GLY A 90 -7.73 0.20 -4.58
C GLY A 90 -7.49 0.11 -6.09
N THR A 91 -7.80 -1.01 -6.75
CA THR A 91 -7.54 -1.16 -8.20
C THR A 91 -8.76 -0.83 -9.05
N ASP A 92 -8.56 -0.03 -10.10
CA ASP A 92 -9.54 0.16 -11.18
C ASP A 92 -9.58 -1.06 -12.14
N ARG A 93 -8.67 -2.03 -11.94
CA ARG A 93 -8.52 -3.26 -12.75
C ARG A 93 -9.43 -4.41 -12.31
N PHE A 94 -10.32 -4.17 -11.35
CA PHE A 94 -11.20 -5.21 -10.78
C PHE A 94 -11.96 -6.01 -11.83
N ASN A 95 -12.30 -5.37 -12.96
CA ASN A 95 -12.99 -6.00 -14.09
C ASN A 95 -12.04 -6.58 -15.17
N SER A 96 -10.72 -6.45 -15.04
CA SER A 96 -9.78 -6.99 -16.01
C SER A 96 -9.46 -8.44 -15.70
N ARG A 97 -9.88 -9.36 -16.60
CA ARG A 97 -9.64 -10.81 -16.45
C ARG A 97 -8.24 -11.27 -16.82
N LYS A 98 -7.40 -10.38 -17.38
CA LYS A 98 -6.13 -10.75 -18.02
C LYS A 98 -4.88 -10.19 -17.32
N GLN A 99 -5.00 -9.44 -16.23
CA GLN A 99 -3.86 -8.82 -15.58
C GLN A 99 -3.71 -9.31 -14.14
N PHE A 100 -2.48 -9.51 -13.70
CA PHE A 100 -2.13 -9.71 -12.30
C PHE A 100 -2.58 -8.49 -11.47
N GLY A 101 -2.73 -8.63 -10.16
CA GLY A 101 -3.19 -7.52 -9.30
C GLY A 101 -4.68 -7.15 -9.39
N ARG A 102 -5.52 -8.07 -9.88
CA ARG A 102 -6.97 -7.88 -10.11
C ARG A 102 -7.71 -7.27 -8.92
N TYR A 103 -7.33 -7.62 -7.72
CA TYR A 103 -8.05 -7.20 -6.50
C TYR A 103 -7.48 -5.92 -5.87
N GLY A 104 -6.36 -5.37 -6.37
CA GLY A 104 -5.73 -4.18 -5.82
C GLY A 104 -5.30 -4.32 -4.35
N MET A 105 -5.02 -5.53 -3.92
CA MET A 105 -4.61 -5.85 -2.55
C MET A 105 -3.19 -6.44 -2.48
N GLY A 106 -2.57 -6.74 -3.63
CA GLY A 106 -1.29 -7.44 -3.69
C GLY A 106 -0.22 -6.76 -2.85
N LEU A 107 0.11 -5.52 -3.15
CA LEU A 107 1.16 -4.80 -2.45
C LEU A 107 0.89 -4.60 -0.94
N PRO A 108 -0.24 -4.03 -0.48
CA PRO A 108 -0.46 -3.85 0.94
C PRO A 108 -0.65 -5.18 1.68
N ASN A 109 -1.32 -6.16 1.08
CA ASN A 109 -1.58 -7.44 1.71
C ASN A 109 -0.30 -8.28 1.85
N SER A 110 0.50 -8.39 0.80
CA SER A 110 1.76 -9.10 0.83
C SER A 110 2.74 -8.48 1.84
N SER A 111 2.92 -7.17 1.77
CA SER A 111 3.86 -6.47 2.64
C SER A 111 3.42 -6.50 4.11
N LEU A 112 2.19 -6.07 4.42
CA LEU A 112 1.73 -5.99 5.81
C LEU A 112 1.50 -7.35 6.48
N SER A 113 1.41 -8.45 5.72
CA SER A 113 1.45 -9.79 6.30
C SER A 113 2.82 -10.15 6.87
N GLN A 114 3.89 -9.55 6.37
CA GLN A 114 5.28 -9.88 6.71
C GLN A 114 6.00 -8.78 7.51
N CYS A 115 5.62 -7.51 7.35
CA CYS A 115 6.25 -6.39 8.02
C CYS A 115 5.26 -5.55 8.82
N LYS A 116 5.76 -4.67 9.68
CA LYS A 116 4.96 -3.68 10.41
C LYS A 116 4.85 -2.37 9.64
N ARG A 117 5.81 -2.09 8.77
CA ARG A 117 5.88 -0.85 8.02
C ARG A 117 6.25 -1.12 6.58
N LEU A 118 5.48 -0.56 5.67
CA LEU A 118 5.68 -0.55 4.24
C LEU A 118 5.92 0.90 3.81
N GLU A 119 7.05 1.17 3.17
CA GLU A 119 7.33 2.47 2.54
C GLU A 119 7.50 2.27 1.04
N VAL A 120 6.93 3.16 0.24
CA VAL A 120 7.06 3.13 -1.21
C VAL A 120 7.52 4.50 -1.71
N PHE A 121 8.62 4.48 -2.45
CA PHE A 121 9.15 5.62 -3.19
C PHE A 121 8.99 5.36 -4.68
N THR A 122 8.63 6.38 -5.44
CA THR A 122 8.53 6.28 -6.89
C THR A 122 8.95 7.59 -7.55
N TRP A 123 9.58 7.54 -8.72
CA TRP A 123 10.10 8.73 -9.41
C TRP A 123 10.09 8.54 -10.92
N LYS A 124 9.72 9.59 -11.66
CA LYS A 124 9.83 9.68 -13.15
C LYS A 124 11.11 10.35 -13.61
N ASN A 125 11.75 11.09 -12.71
CA ASN A 125 13.08 11.66 -12.85
C ASN A 125 13.68 11.80 -11.46
N ARG A 126 15.00 11.79 -11.35
CA ARG A 126 15.72 11.80 -10.06
C ARG A 126 15.40 13.00 -9.16
N THR A 127 14.84 14.07 -9.71
CA THR A 127 14.55 15.31 -8.96
C THR A 127 13.18 15.31 -8.30
N HIS A 128 12.30 14.39 -8.68
CA HIS A 128 10.91 14.36 -8.24
C HIS A 128 10.52 12.96 -7.75
N THR A 129 10.96 12.63 -6.55
CA THR A 129 10.58 11.40 -5.86
C THR A 129 9.36 11.66 -5.00
N TYR A 130 8.35 10.81 -5.13
CA TYR A 130 7.18 10.75 -4.27
C TYR A 130 7.27 9.57 -3.33
N TRP A 131 6.75 9.75 -2.14
CA TRP A 131 6.77 8.77 -1.07
C TRP A 131 5.43 8.69 -0.37
N ASN A 132 5.07 7.48 0.04
CA ASN A 132 3.95 7.21 0.93
C ASN A 132 4.21 5.91 1.70
N TYR A 133 3.43 5.66 2.75
CA TYR A 133 3.65 4.51 3.62
C TYR A 133 2.36 4.00 4.27
N LEU A 134 2.44 2.77 4.76
CA LEU A 134 1.50 2.17 5.71
C LEU A 134 2.28 1.71 6.94
N ASP A 135 1.72 1.93 8.12
CA ASP A 135 2.29 1.48 9.39
C ASP A 135 1.19 0.82 10.22
N VAL A 136 1.42 -0.45 10.58
CA VAL A 136 0.44 -1.28 11.28
C VAL A 136 0.15 -0.73 12.67
N ASP A 137 1.18 -0.30 13.40
CA ASP A 137 1.01 0.19 14.77
C ASP A 137 0.25 1.53 14.77
N GLU A 138 0.49 2.42 13.77
CA GLU A 138 -0.26 3.66 13.58
C GLU A 138 -1.73 3.40 13.20
N ILE A 139 -1.99 2.40 12.35
CA ILE A 139 -3.36 2.01 11.96
C ILE A 139 -4.12 1.46 13.17
N ILE A 140 -3.51 0.55 13.92
CA ILE A 140 -4.12 -0.07 15.12
C ILE A 140 -4.38 0.98 16.20
N SER A 141 -3.47 1.92 16.40
CA SER A 141 -3.62 3.04 17.36
C SER A 141 -4.58 4.13 16.89
N CYS A 142 -5.22 3.97 15.74
CA CYS A 142 -6.13 4.96 15.13
C CYS A 142 -5.48 6.34 14.88
N VAL A 143 -4.15 6.41 14.75
CA VAL A 143 -3.44 7.64 14.41
C VAL A 143 -3.92 8.17 13.06
N TYR A 144 -4.17 7.26 12.10
CA TYR A 144 -4.84 7.62 10.86
C TYR A 144 -5.82 6.52 10.40
N LYS A 145 -6.92 6.95 9.77
CA LYS A 145 -7.95 6.08 9.18
C LYS A 145 -7.98 6.13 7.66
N ARG A 146 -7.17 6.99 7.07
CA ARG A 146 -7.11 7.22 5.62
C ARG A 146 -5.66 7.38 5.19
N ILE A 147 -5.34 6.86 4.01
CA ILE A 147 -4.02 7.06 3.40
C ILE A 147 -3.88 8.55 3.09
N SER A 148 -2.79 9.16 3.56
CA SER A 148 -2.47 10.56 3.29
C SER A 148 -2.08 10.75 1.82
N ASN A 149 -2.10 12.00 1.36
CA ASN A 149 -1.53 12.32 0.05
C ASN A 149 -0.05 11.97 0.00
N SER A 150 0.39 11.43 -1.14
CA SER A 150 1.80 11.16 -1.38
C SER A 150 2.62 12.46 -1.33
N ARG A 151 3.77 12.42 -0.64
CA ARG A 151 4.63 13.57 -0.37
C ARG A 151 5.92 13.46 -1.17
N ARG A 152 6.57 14.59 -1.43
CA ARG A 152 7.93 14.59 -1.92
C ARG A 152 8.89 14.19 -0.80
N ARG A 153 9.78 13.25 -1.08
CA ARG A 153 10.81 12.81 -0.16
C ARG A 153 12.03 12.32 -0.94
N VAL A 154 13.21 12.64 -0.46
CA VAL A 154 14.46 12.14 -1.05
C VAL A 154 14.57 10.64 -0.79
N LEU A 155 15.09 9.90 -1.75
CA LEU A 155 15.43 8.49 -1.57
C LEU A 155 16.40 8.29 -0.40
N PRO A 156 16.31 7.18 0.33
CA PRO A 156 17.33 6.82 1.32
C PRO A 156 18.72 6.81 0.67
N LYS A 157 19.73 7.20 1.43
CA LYS A 157 21.10 7.41 0.91
C LYS A 157 21.68 6.18 0.21
N ASP A 158 21.36 5.00 0.72
CA ASP A 158 21.87 3.72 0.20
C ASP A 158 21.38 3.39 -1.21
N PHE A 159 20.36 4.09 -1.70
CA PHE A 159 19.77 3.88 -3.02
C PHE A 159 20.01 5.03 -4.01
N ASN A 160 20.51 6.18 -3.55
CA ASN A 160 20.63 7.38 -4.39
C ASN A 160 21.57 7.22 -5.60
N GLU A 161 22.59 6.35 -5.50
CA GLU A 161 23.61 6.19 -6.54
C GLU A 161 23.26 5.09 -7.55
N THR A 162 22.33 4.20 -7.21
CA THR A 162 22.02 2.99 -7.98
C THR A 162 20.75 3.08 -8.83
N VAL A 163 20.06 4.22 -8.79
CA VAL A 163 18.75 4.36 -9.43
C VAL A 163 18.82 4.88 -10.85
N ASP A 164 17.96 4.37 -11.72
CA ASP A 164 17.73 4.86 -13.07
C ASP A 164 16.95 6.18 -13.09
N GLN A 165 16.64 6.69 -14.30
CA GLN A 165 15.87 7.91 -14.49
C GLN A 165 14.47 7.81 -13.87
N GLN A 166 13.89 6.62 -13.91
CA GLN A 166 12.59 6.32 -13.32
C GLN A 166 12.65 5.00 -12.55
N GLY A 167 11.69 4.77 -11.66
CA GLY A 167 11.59 3.51 -10.94
C GLY A 167 10.71 3.58 -9.69
N THR A 168 10.73 2.45 -8.98
CA THR A 168 10.06 2.30 -7.69
C THR A 168 10.97 1.59 -6.70
N LEU A 169 10.93 2.02 -5.45
CA LEU A 169 11.59 1.37 -4.31
C LEU A 169 10.50 1.05 -3.27
N VAL A 170 10.41 -0.22 -2.89
CA VAL A 170 9.58 -0.74 -1.82
C VAL A 170 10.47 -1.17 -0.66
N LEU A 171 10.21 -0.64 0.55
CA LEU A 171 10.89 -0.95 1.81
C LEU A 171 9.93 -1.54 2.81
#